data_17c3f542d9e2b6539931b4d31c86ac23
#
_entry.id   17c3f542d9e2b6539931b4d31c86ac23
#
_cell.length_a   1.000
_cell.length_b   1.000
_cell.length_c   1.000
_cell.angle_alpha   90.00
_cell.angle_beta   90.00
_cell.angle_gamma   90.00
#
_symmetry.space_group_name_H-M   'P 1'
#
loop_
_entity.id
_entity.type
_entity.pdbx_description
1 polymer ?
#
loop_
_entity_poly.entity_id
_entity_poly.type
_entity_poly.pdbx_seq_one_letter_code
_entity_poly.pdbx_strand_id
1 'polypeptide(L)'
;HQSALSIEESAKELANRIRQIVHQTGCEKVNIIAHSKGGLDCRYAIANTDIAPWIASLTTINTPHRGCGFADYLLEKIPTNIQNKVAGTYNAAARKLGDTSPDFMEAVRDLTANACKEKDEEITTPEGIYCQSFGSILSQATHGKFPMNFSYPLRKENEAFHTQI
;
A
#
# COMPACT_ATOMS: atom_id res chain seq x y z
N HIS A 1 -8.92 -8.50 5.08
CA HIS A 1 -7.89 -8.13 4.10
C HIS A 1 -6.53 -8.55 4.63
N GLN A 2 -5.83 -9.34 3.87
CA GLN A 2 -4.47 -9.78 4.19
C GLN A 2 -3.50 -8.65 3.77
N SER A 3 -2.75 -8.12 4.71
CA SER A 3 -1.96 -6.89 4.51
C SER A 3 -0.61 -7.11 3.83
N ALA A 4 -0.23 -8.35 3.60
CA ALA A 4 1.09 -8.74 3.11
C ALA A 4 1.04 -9.68 1.88
N LEU A 5 -0.04 -9.62 1.11
CA LEU A 5 -0.11 -10.23 -0.22
C LEU A 5 0.53 -9.33 -1.27
N SER A 6 0.88 -9.89 -2.41
CA SER A 6 1.24 -9.10 -3.59
C SER A 6 0.11 -8.14 -3.98
N ILE A 7 0.43 -7.10 -4.76
CA ILE A 7 -0.58 -6.15 -5.24
C ILE A 7 -1.66 -6.88 -6.05
N GLU A 8 -1.29 -7.84 -6.89
CA GLU A 8 -2.21 -8.60 -7.74
C GLU A 8 -3.16 -9.50 -6.94
N GLU A 9 -2.65 -10.17 -5.92
CA GLU A 9 -3.47 -11.04 -5.05
C GLU A 9 -4.42 -10.20 -4.19
N SER A 10 -3.91 -9.12 -3.60
CA SER A 10 -4.70 -8.14 -2.86
C SER A 10 -5.82 -7.53 -3.72
N ALA A 11 -5.51 -7.22 -4.99
CA ALA A 11 -6.49 -6.68 -5.94
C ALA A 11 -7.63 -7.66 -6.24
N LYS A 12 -7.32 -8.95 -6.42
CA LYS A 12 -8.33 -10.01 -6.63
C LYS A 12 -9.25 -10.17 -5.41
N GLU A 13 -8.67 -10.20 -4.22
CA GLU A 13 -9.42 -10.28 -2.96
C GLU A 13 -10.34 -9.06 -2.80
N LEU A 14 -9.82 -7.86 -3.03
CA LEU A 14 -10.56 -6.61 -2.97
C LEU A 14 -11.73 -6.59 -3.97
N ALA A 15 -11.48 -7.01 -5.21
CA ALA A 15 -12.51 -7.08 -6.24
C ALA A 15 -13.65 -8.01 -5.82
N ASN A 16 -13.34 -9.18 -5.30
CA ASN A 16 -14.35 -10.10 -4.76
C ASN A 16 -15.14 -9.47 -3.62
N ARG A 17 -14.47 -8.76 -2.73
CA ARG A 17 -15.13 -8.09 -1.59
C ARG A 17 -16.06 -6.97 -2.04
N ILE A 18 -15.66 -6.17 -3.02
CA ILE A 18 -16.50 -5.11 -3.58
C ILE A 18 -17.76 -5.69 -4.23
N ARG A 19 -17.63 -6.76 -5.03
CA ARG A 19 -18.79 -7.46 -5.62
C ARG A 19 -19.77 -7.93 -4.54
N GLN A 20 -19.26 -8.52 -3.46
CA GLN A 20 -20.07 -8.94 -2.34
C GLN A 20 -20.82 -7.78 -1.67
N ILE A 21 -20.13 -6.66 -1.43
CA ILE A 21 -20.73 -5.46 -0.81
C ILE A 21 -21.84 -4.91 -1.70
N VAL A 22 -21.59 -4.71 -2.98
CA VAL A 22 -22.57 -4.21 -3.95
C VAL A 22 -23.79 -5.12 -3.99
N HIS A 23 -23.58 -6.44 -4.09
CA HIS A 23 -24.66 -7.41 -4.12
C HIS A 23 -25.47 -7.44 -2.80
N GLN A 24 -24.80 -7.37 -1.64
CA GLN A 24 -25.47 -7.44 -0.34
C GLN A 24 -26.24 -6.17 0.02
N THR A 25 -25.72 -5.02 -0.41
CA THR A 25 -26.30 -3.70 -0.04
C THR A 25 -27.24 -3.15 -1.10
N GLY A 26 -27.16 -3.64 -2.34
CA GLY A 26 -27.89 -3.08 -3.46
C GLY A 26 -27.43 -1.67 -3.88
N CYS A 27 -26.27 -1.19 -3.40
CA CYS A 27 -25.73 0.09 -3.82
C CYS A 27 -25.22 0.03 -5.26
N GLU A 28 -25.37 1.13 -6.00
CA GLU A 28 -24.86 1.22 -7.37
C GLU A 28 -23.33 1.34 -7.41
N LYS A 29 -22.78 2.12 -6.49
CA LYS A 29 -21.34 2.38 -6.41
C LYS A 29 -20.85 2.50 -4.97
N VAL A 30 -19.56 2.27 -4.78
CA VAL A 30 -18.87 2.41 -3.50
C VAL A 30 -17.81 3.52 -3.57
N ASN A 31 -17.54 4.15 -2.43
CA ASN A 31 -16.40 5.03 -2.24
C ASN A 31 -15.33 4.25 -1.48
N ILE A 32 -14.10 4.28 -1.98
CA ILE A 32 -12.96 3.59 -1.36
C ILE A 32 -12.10 4.62 -0.65
N ILE A 33 -11.75 4.34 0.62
CA ILE A 33 -10.70 5.05 1.36
C ILE A 33 -9.62 4.02 1.68
N ALA A 34 -8.43 4.22 1.16
CA ALA A 34 -7.32 3.29 1.30
C ALA A 34 -6.09 3.97 1.93
N HIS A 35 -5.35 3.22 2.73
CA HIS A 35 -4.15 3.72 3.40
C HIS A 35 -2.92 2.92 2.98
N SER A 36 -1.76 3.61 2.84
CA SER A 36 -0.47 2.98 2.55
C SER A 36 -0.51 2.08 1.30
N LYS A 37 0.06 0.86 1.35
CA LYS A 37 0.02 -0.13 0.27
C LYS A 37 -1.40 -0.39 -0.27
N GLY A 38 -2.42 -0.35 0.59
CA GLY A 38 -3.81 -0.56 0.19
C GLY A 38 -4.28 0.40 -0.91
N GLY A 39 -3.70 1.59 -1.03
CA GLY A 39 -3.97 2.49 -2.14
C GLY A 39 -3.42 2.00 -3.47
N LEU A 40 -2.27 1.33 -3.48
CA LEU A 40 -1.72 0.68 -4.68
C LEU A 40 -2.58 -0.50 -5.08
N ASP A 41 -2.97 -1.35 -4.11
CA ASP A 41 -3.86 -2.50 -4.34
C ASP A 41 -5.18 -2.05 -4.96
N CYS A 42 -5.77 -0.94 -4.46
CA CYS A 42 -7.02 -0.39 -5.00
C CYS A 42 -6.85 0.15 -6.41
N ARG A 43 -5.78 0.90 -6.70
CA ARG A 43 -5.51 1.41 -8.05
C ARG A 43 -5.36 0.26 -9.04
N TYR A 44 -4.59 -0.76 -8.68
CA TYR A 44 -4.39 -1.93 -9.51
C TYR A 44 -5.69 -2.71 -9.73
N ALA A 45 -6.50 -2.91 -8.68
CA ALA A 45 -7.79 -3.57 -8.78
C ALA A 45 -8.75 -2.83 -9.72
N ILE A 46 -8.84 -1.50 -9.61
CA ILE A 46 -9.70 -0.66 -10.45
C ILE A 46 -9.29 -0.75 -11.92
N ALA A 47 -7.97 -0.75 -12.20
CA ALA A 47 -7.45 -0.77 -13.57
C ALA A 47 -7.51 -2.17 -14.21
N ASN A 48 -7.28 -3.23 -13.41
CA ASN A 48 -7.01 -4.57 -13.94
C ASN A 48 -8.07 -5.62 -13.60
N THR A 49 -9.22 -5.19 -13.03
CA THR A 49 -10.37 -6.07 -12.79
C THR A 49 -11.66 -5.43 -13.32
N ASP A 50 -12.78 -6.11 -13.15
CA ASP A 50 -14.10 -5.68 -13.64
C ASP A 50 -14.86 -4.76 -12.68
N ILE A 51 -14.23 -4.25 -11.60
CA ILE A 51 -14.94 -3.49 -10.54
C ILE A 51 -15.11 -2.00 -10.84
N ALA A 52 -14.41 -1.46 -11.82
CA ALA A 52 -14.46 -0.03 -12.15
C ALA A 52 -15.90 0.57 -12.24
N PRO A 53 -16.88 -0.10 -12.85
CA PRO A 53 -18.25 0.42 -12.90
C PRO A 53 -18.92 0.64 -11.54
N TRP A 54 -18.47 -0.08 -10.52
CA TRP A 54 -19.01 0.01 -9.15
C TRP A 54 -18.25 0.97 -8.25
N ILE A 55 -17.24 1.68 -8.79
CA ILE A 55 -16.45 2.63 -8.01
C ILE A 55 -16.89 4.06 -8.34
N ALA A 56 -17.27 4.82 -7.30
CA ALA A 56 -17.54 6.25 -7.41
C ALA A 56 -16.27 7.07 -7.18
N SER A 57 -15.50 6.72 -6.16
CA SER A 57 -14.26 7.43 -5.83
C SER A 57 -13.22 6.55 -5.17
N LEU A 58 -11.96 6.94 -5.32
CA LEU A 58 -10.81 6.42 -4.60
C LEU A 58 -10.09 7.56 -3.87
N THR A 59 -10.08 7.50 -2.54
CA THR A 59 -9.28 8.37 -1.69
C THR A 59 -8.11 7.58 -1.13
N THR A 60 -6.88 8.01 -1.38
CA THR A 60 -5.68 7.39 -0.82
C THR A 60 -5.07 8.27 0.27
N ILE A 61 -4.59 7.63 1.35
CA ILE A 61 -3.97 8.30 2.48
C ILE A 61 -2.57 7.72 2.67
N ASN A 62 -1.55 8.56 2.59
CA ASN A 62 -0.14 8.18 2.73
C ASN A 62 0.26 6.97 1.86
N THR A 63 -0.33 6.85 0.68
CA THR A 63 0.00 5.79 -0.28
C THR A 63 1.27 6.16 -1.03
N PRO A 64 2.28 5.28 -1.05
CA PRO A 64 3.53 5.54 -1.74
C PRO A 64 3.38 5.24 -3.24
N HIS A 65 2.68 6.08 -3.99
CA HIS A 65 2.39 5.89 -5.41
C HIS A 65 3.63 5.73 -6.30
N ARG A 66 4.75 6.32 -5.88
CA ARG A 66 6.04 6.24 -6.59
C ARG A 66 7.09 5.46 -5.81
N GLY A 67 6.64 4.61 -4.90
CA GLY A 67 7.52 3.83 -4.04
C GLY A 67 7.84 4.52 -2.72
N CYS A 68 8.54 3.78 -1.88
CA CYS A 68 8.96 4.19 -0.55
C CYS A 68 10.47 3.95 -0.40
N GLY A 69 11.24 5.02 -0.31
CA GLY A 69 12.69 4.90 -0.16
C GLY A 69 13.15 4.12 1.08
N PHE A 70 12.28 3.96 2.08
CA PHE A 70 12.57 3.03 3.18
C PHE A 70 12.61 1.57 2.69
N ALA A 71 11.75 1.20 1.72
CA ALA A 71 11.76 -0.13 1.13
C ALA A 71 13.05 -0.39 0.36
N ASP A 72 13.48 0.57 -0.46
CA ASP A 72 14.75 0.48 -1.19
C ASP A 72 15.93 0.38 -0.22
N TYR A 73 15.98 1.24 0.81
CA TYR A 73 17.02 1.20 1.82
C TYR A 73 17.07 -0.13 2.58
N LEU A 74 15.90 -0.67 2.98
CA LEU A 74 15.82 -1.94 3.70
C LEU A 74 16.39 -3.08 2.84
N LEU A 75 16.08 -3.12 1.56
CA LEU A 75 16.53 -4.18 0.67
C LEU A 75 18.01 -4.04 0.27
N GLU A 76 18.49 -2.81 0.06
CA GLU A 76 19.84 -2.57 -0.44
C GLU A 76 20.91 -2.47 0.66
N LYS A 77 20.59 -1.85 1.79
CA LYS A 77 21.56 -1.46 2.81
C LYS A 77 21.53 -2.33 4.07
N ILE A 78 20.40 -2.99 4.33
CA ILE A 78 20.27 -3.81 5.53
C ILE A 78 20.63 -5.27 5.23
N PRO A 79 21.55 -5.89 6.01
CA PRO A 79 21.89 -7.30 5.83
C PRO A 79 20.68 -8.24 5.95
N THR A 80 20.63 -9.28 5.11
CA THR A 80 19.48 -10.21 5.00
C THR A 80 19.07 -10.85 6.33
N ASN A 81 20.05 -11.15 7.21
CA ASN A 81 19.77 -11.70 8.54
C ASN A 81 18.98 -10.74 9.42
N ILE A 82 19.19 -9.43 9.28
CA ILE A 82 18.43 -8.39 9.99
C ILE A 82 17.06 -8.20 9.32
N GLN A 83 17.01 -8.16 7.98
CA GLN A 83 15.75 -8.13 7.25
C GLN A 83 14.81 -9.27 7.70
N ASN A 84 15.32 -10.50 7.78
CA ASN A 84 14.56 -11.66 8.24
C ASN A 84 14.04 -11.55 9.68
N LYS A 85 14.82 -10.93 10.57
CA LYS A 85 14.36 -10.68 11.95
C LYS A 85 13.21 -9.66 12.00
N VAL A 86 13.34 -8.58 11.24
CA VAL A 86 12.28 -7.57 11.11
C VAL A 86 11.01 -8.20 10.52
N ALA A 87 11.15 -8.93 9.42
CA ALA A 87 10.05 -9.64 8.79
C ALA A 87 9.38 -10.64 9.74
N GLY A 88 10.16 -11.44 10.48
CA GLY A 88 9.63 -12.40 11.45
C GLY A 88 8.80 -11.72 12.55
N THR A 89 9.28 -10.58 13.06
CA THR A 89 8.56 -9.80 14.08
C THR A 89 7.27 -9.22 13.54
N TYR A 90 7.32 -8.64 12.34
CA TYR A 90 6.14 -8.07 11.68
C TYR A 90 5.10 -9.15 11.38
N ASN A 91 5.53 -10.26 10.78
CA ASN A 91 4.65 -11.37 10.41
C ASN A 91 3.98 -12.01 11.66
N ALA A 92 4.72 -12.10 12.77
CA ALA A 92 4.14 -12.58 14.03
C ALA A 92 3.08 -11.63 14.58
N ALA A 93 3.29 -10.31 14.48
CA ALA A 93 2.31 -9.32 14.88
C ALA A 93 1.08 -9.32 13.96
N ALA A 94 1.28 -9.41 12.65
CA ALA A 94 0.21 -9.46 11.65
C ALA A 94 -0.69 -10.69 11.85
N ARG A 95 -0.10 -11.87 12.14
CA ARG A 95 -0.88 -13.08 12.48
C ARG A 95 -1.75 -12.89 13.71
N LYS A 96 -1.26 -12.20 14.74
CA LYS A 96 -2.07 -11.89 15.94
C LYS A 96 -3.24 -10.95 15.62
N LEU A 97 -3.14 -10.16 14.57
CA LEU A 97 -4.20 -9.26 14.09
C LEU A 97 -5.12 -9.93 13.05
N GLY A 98 -4.95 -11.25 12.81
CA GLY A 98 -5.83 -12.02 11.94
C GLY A 98 -5.36 -12.19 10.50
N ASP A 99 -4.14 -11.76 10.16
CA ASP A 99 -3.54 -12.06 8.87
C ASP A 99 -3.08 -13.52 8.84
N THR A 100 -3.63 -14.30 7.90
CA THR A 100 -3.38 -15.75 7.83
C THR A 100 -2.09 -16.12 7.11
N SER A 101 -1.58 -15.24 6.25
CA SER A 101 -0.38 -15.48 5.43
C SER A 101 0.45 -14.22 5.24
N PRO A 102 0.94 -13.58 6.32
CA PRO A 102 1.70 -12.35 6.19
C PRO A 102 3.07 -12.62 5.57
N ASP A 103 3.42 -11.89 4.51
CA ASP A 103 4.75 -11.81 3.94
C ASP A 103 5.22 -10.36 3.87
N PHE A 104 5.88 -9.92 4.94
CA PHE A 104 6.41 -8.56 5.04
C PHE A 104 7.40 -8.23 3.94
N MET A 105 8.28 -9.19 3.56
CA MET A 105 9.31 -8.92 2.56
C MET A 105 8.73 -8.79 1.16
N GLU A 106 7.66 -9.50 0.85
CA GLU A 106 6.93 -9.32 -0.41
C GLU A 106 6.27 -7.95 -0.48
N ALA A 107 5.56 -7.58 0.59
CA ALA A 107 4.99 -6.23 0.69
C ALA A 107 6.05 -5.11 0.59
N VAL A 108 7.25 -5.30 1.14
CA VAL A 108 8.36 -4.35 1.01
C VAL A 108 8.86 -4.26 -0.44
N ARG A 109 8.98 -5.39 -1.14
CA ARG A 109 9.39 -5.39 -2.57
C ARG A 109 8.41 -4.62 -3.44
N ASP A 110 7.12 -4.80 -3.22
CA ASP A 110 6.06 -4.07 -3.91
C ASP A 110 6.13 -2.54 -3.70
N LEU A 111 6.74 -2.11 -2.59
CA LEU A 111 6.87 -0.70 -2.23
C LEU A 111 8.19 -0.06 -2.69
N THR A 112 9.05 -0.76 -3.40
CA THR A 112 10.25 -0.15 -3.99
C THR A 112 9.89 0.83 -5.11
N ALA A 113 10.75 1.82 -5.37
CA ALA A 113 10.52 2.79 -6.44
C ALA A 113 10.38 2.12 -7.81
N ASN A 114 11.18 1.07 -8.05
CA ASN A 114 11.16 0.32 -9.31
C ASN A 114 9.85 -0.46 -9.47
N ALA A 115 9.44 -1.23 -8.45
CA ALA A 115 8.20 -1.99 -8.50
C ALA A 115 6.98 -1.10 -8.67
N CYS A 116 6.93 0.03 -7.95
CA CYS A 116 5.84 1.00 -8.10
C CYS A 116 5.80 1.62 -9.51
N LYS A 117 6.97 1.89 -10.11
CA LYS A 117 7.04 2.41 -11.49
C LYS A 117 6.52 1.37 -12.50
N GLU A 118 7.00 0.13 -12.41
CA GLU A 118 6.53 -0.97 -13.28
C GLU A 118 5.00 -1.15 -13.17
N LYS A 119 4.48 -1.15 -11.94
CA LYS A 119 3.03 -1.25 -11.72
C LYS A 119 2.24 -0.04 -12.23
N ASP A 120 2.82 1.16 -12.16
CA ASP A 120 2.16 2.38 -12.67
C ASP A 120 1.97 2.33 -14.20
N GLU A 121 2.88 1.66 -14.92
CA GLU A 121 2.76 1.42 -16.37
C GLU A 121 1.58 0.47 -16.73
N GLU A 122 1.19 -0.41 -15.81
CA GLU A 122 0.06 -1.33 -15.95
C GLU A 122 -1.29 -0.70 -15.56
N ILE A 123 -1.28 0.50 -14.94
CA ILE A 123 -2.46 1.13 -14.36
C ILE A 123 -2.95 2.26 -15.27
N THR A 124 -4.12 2.05 -15.86
CA THR A 124 -4.89 3.13 -16.50
C THR A 124 -6.14 3.39 -15.67
N THR A 125 -6.27 4.60 -15.12
CA THR A 125 -7.47 4.96 -14.35
C THR A 125 -8.66 5.12 -15.29
N PRO A 126 -9.74 4.33 -15.13
CA PRO A 126 -10.93 4.48 -15.95
C PRO A 126 -11.60 5.85 -15.75
N GLU A 127 -12.19 6.37 -16.81
CA GLU A 127 -12.97 7.61 -16.74
C GLU A 127 -14.15 7.51 -15.77
N GLY A 128 -14.52 8.64 -15.18
CA GLY A 128 -15.69 8.74 -14.29
C GLY A 128 -15.44 8.30 -12.83
N ILE A 129 -14.23 7.96 -12.46
CA ILE A 129 -13.86 7.70 -11.05
C ILE A 129 -13.15 8.92 -10.49
N TYR A 130 -13.69 9.50 -9.42
CA TYR A 130 -13.02 10.60 -8.72
C TYR A 130 -11.86 10.08 -7.88
N CYS A 131 -10.64 10.54 -8.16
CA CYS A 131 -9.43 10.13 -7.43
C CYS A 131 -8.82 11.31 -6.68
N GLN A 132 -8.45 11.10 -5.42
CA GLN A 132 -7.72 12.07 -4.61
C GLN A 132 -6.71 11.38 -3.67
N SER A 133 -5.67 12.11 -3.30
CA SER A 133 -4.62 11.65 -2.38
C SER A 133 -4.38 12.64 -1.25
N PHE A 134 -4.15 12.12 -0.04
CA PHE A 134 -3.71 12.87 1.11
C PHE A 134 -2.36 12.33 1.60
N GLY A 135 -1.42 13.25 1.81
CA GLY A 135 -0.13 12.95 2.43
C GLY A 135 -0.04 13.55 3.84
N SER A 136 0.84 13.02 4.66
CA SER A 136 1.18 13.59 5.97
C SER A 136 2.69 13.72 6.13
N ILE A 137 3.11 14.73 6.90
CA ILE A 137 4.51 15.01 7.19
C ILE A 137 4.72 14.95 8.70
N LEU A 138 5.74 14.21 9.12
CA LEU A 138 6.22 14.26 10.50
C LEU A 138 7.27 15.36 10.61
N SER A 139 7.04 16.33 11.47
CA SER A 139 8.02 17.40 11.77
C SER A 139 9.16 16.93 12.67
N GLN A 140 8.93 15.92 13.50
CA GLN A 140 9.90 15.35 14.43
C GLN A 140 9.69 13.84 14.60
N ALA A 141 10.78 13.08 14.84
CA ALA A 141 10.73 11.63 15.08
C ALA A 141 9.82 11.24 16.25
N THR A 142 9.76 12.07 17.28
CA THR A 142 8.94 11.84 18.48
C THR A 142 7.44 12.01 18.26
N HIS A 143 7.02 12.62 17.16
CA HIS A 143 5.61 12.83 16.84
C HIS A 143 4.97 11.60 16.16
N GLY A 144 5.76 10.63 15.76
CA GLY A 144 5.28 9.40 15.11
C GLY A 144 5.31 8.19 16.04
N LYS A 145 4.40 7.24 15.80
CA LYS A 145 4.45 5.90 16.41
C LYS A 145 5.24 4.97 15.50
N PHE A 146 5.76 3.87 16.08
CA PHE A 146 6.38 2.80 15.28
C PHE A 146 5.39 2.31 14.18
N PRO A 147 5.85 2.07 12.95
CA PRO A 147 7.24 2.17 12.45
C PRO A 147 7.67 3.55 11.93
N MET A 148 6.79 4.54 11.89
CA MET A 148 7.05 5.85 11.28
C MET A 148 8.18 6.63 11.98
N ASN A 149 8.27 6.55 13.31
CA ASN A 149 9.35 7.16 14.08
C ASN A 149 10.72 6.53 13.80
N PHE A 150 10.75 5.23 13.48
CA PHE A 150 11.98 4.51 13.14
C PHE A 150 12.55 4.93 11.78
N SER A 151 11.69 5.23 10.82
CA SER A 151 12.11 5.66 9.48
C SER A 151 12.52 7.14 9.40
N TYR A 152 12.22 7.94 10.43
CA TYR A 152 12.47 9.39 10.43
C TYR A 152 13.95 9.78 10.24
N PRO A 153 14.95 9.17 10.92
CA PRO A 153 16.37 9.48 10.71
C PRO A 153 16.81 9.26 9.26
N LEU A 154 16.32 8.20 8.63
CA LEU A 154 16.63 7.85 7.25
C LEU A 154 16.08 8.87 6.25
N ARG A 155 14.97 9.54 6.60
CA ARG A 155 14.36 10.60 5.78
C ARG A 155 15.13 11.92 5.86
N LYS A 156 15.79 12.19 6.98
CA LYS A 156 16.53 13.44 7.20
C LYS A 156 17.85 13.49 6.44
N GLU A 157 18.45 12.35 6.15
CA GLU A 157 19.71 12.25 5.39
C GLU A 157 19.51 12.27 3.87
N ASN A 158 18.30 11.99 3.41
CA ASN A 158 17.95 11.96 1.98
C ASN A 158 16.75 12.85 1.72
N GLU A 159 16.97 14.07 1.26
CA GLU A 159 15.90 14.99 0.82
C GLU A 159 15.03 14.44 -0.34
N ALA A 160 15.45 13.33 -0.95
CA ALA A 160 14.73 12.63 -2.01
C ALA A 160 13.50 11.82 -1.54
N PHE A 161 13.27 11.68 -0.24
CA PHE A 161 12.12 10.95 0.31
C PHE A 161 10.84 11.78 0.43
N HIS A 162 10.69 12.82 -0.37
CA HIS A 162 9.38 13.42 -0.53
C HIS A 162 8.46 12.39 -1.19
N THR A 163 7.45 11.95 -0.43
CA THR A 163 6.30 11.24 -1.00
C THR A 163 5.66 12.21 -2.00
N GLN A 164 6.12 12.15 -3.24
CA GLN A 164 5.45 12.89 -4.31
C GLN A 164 4.13 12.17 -4.54
N ILE A 165 3.07 12.86 -4.18
CA ILE A 165 1.69 12.53 -4.47
C ILE A 165 1.46 12.71 -5.97
#